data_09b7f9d883d467fc14592fa27a4e83e1
#
_entry.id   09b7f9d883d467fc14592fa27a4e83e1
#
_cell.length_a   1.000
_cell.length_b   1.000
_cell.length_c   1.000
_cell.angle_alpha   90.00
_cell.angle_beta   90.00
_cell.angle_gamma   90.00
#
_symmetry.space_group_name_H-M   'P 1'
#
loop_
_entity.id
_entity.type
_entity.pdbx_description
1 polymer ?
#
loop_
_entity_poly.entity_id
_entity_poly.type
_entity_poly.pdbx_seq_one_letter_code
_entity_poly.pdbx_strand_id
1 'polypeptide(L)'
;MAYERDKEISFRPLYESPIVSVHDYCCHIEQGGPGSEEISDANNIVLMRHGAFSRHFGRRTITADVNQAVFFSRDSTYRVSHPADCGDRGTVFTVSPRVLNDIVRELDPSVDEHPDQPFRFFTGPCDSSVFWRHRELVQRLESADVNPLEALWADVTALQLVADVLESAFVRRGVEHKPRREGTGADHAERAEAAKTYLAARMNERVTLDEVARAVHASPFHLARIFQQQTGVPVHRYLTQLRLRASLERLAEGASDLTALALELGFSSHSHFTDAFRREFGKSPSEMRRK
;
A
#
# COMPACT_ATOMS: atom_id res chain seq x y z
N MET A 1 26.87 14.70 2.02
CA MET A 1 26.11 13.46 1.70
C MET A 1 24.58 13.59 1.85
N ALA A 2 24.03 14.66 2.40
CA ALA A 2 22.57 14.89 2.43
C ALA A 2 22.00 15.44 1.08
N TYR A 3 22.84 16.00 0.22
CA TYR A 3 22.42 16.72 -0.99
C TYR A 3 22.11 15.82 -2.22
N GLU A 4 22.47 14.53 -2.20
CA GLU A 4 22.18 13.60 -3.33
C GLU A 4 20.83 12.87 -3.19
N ARG A 5 20.28 12.75 -1.98
CA ARG A 5 19.00 12.07 -1.74
C ARG A 5 17.78 12.86 -2.22
N ASP A 6 17.83 14.19 -2.28
CA ASP A 6 16.73 15.03 -2.77
C ASP A 6 16.38 14.81 -4.27
N LYS A 7 17.24 14.09 -5.01
CA LYS A 7 16.99 13.73 -6.41
C LYS A 7 16.32 12.37 -6.58
N GLU A 8 16.35 11.53 -5.55
CA GLU A 8 15.85 10.15 -5.61
C GLU A 8 14.39 10.05 -5.13
N ILE A 9 13.95 10.97 -4.27
CA ILE A 9 12.59 11.00 -3.72
C ILE A 9 11.97 12.36 -4.05
N SER A 10 10.77 12.34 -4.60
CA SER A 10 10.01 13.55 -4.92
C SER A 10 8.61 13.51 -4.32
N PHE A 11 8.16 14.67 -3.85
CA PHE A 11 6.78 14.91 -3.41
C PHE A 11 6.21 16.04 -4.24
N ARG A 12 5.11 15.78 -4.94
CA ARG A 12 4.40 16.75 -5.77
C ARG A 12 3.00 16.97 -5.20
N PRO A 13 2.60 18.20 -4.85
CA PRO A 13 1.23 18.46 -4.41
C PRO A 13 0.25 18.17 -5.55
N LEU A 14 -0.78 17.39 -5.26
CA LEU A 14 -1.93 17.14 -6.13
C LEU A 14 -3.13 17.96 -5.71
N TYR A 15 -3.31 18.13 -4.40
CA TYR A 15 -4.42 18.88 -3.82
C TYR A 15 -4.09 19.36 -2.41
N GLU A 16 -4.52 20.58 -2.08
CA GLU A 16 -4.38 21.14 -0.74
C GLU A 16 -5.65 21.88 -0.33
N SER A 17 -6.14 21.61 0.87
CA SER A 17 -7.21 22.33 1.56
C SER A 17 -6.92 22.46 3.05
N PRO A 18 -7.73 23.22 3.80
CA PRO A 18 -7.61 23.30 5.27
C PRO A 18 -7.90 21.95 5.98
N ILE A 19 -8.47 20.98 5.27
CA ILE A 19 -8.95 19.70 5.81
C ILE A 19 -7.97 18.58 5.50
N VAL A 20 -7.50 18.50 4.25
CA VAL A 20 -6.63 17.43 3.77
C VAL A 20 -5.68 17.94 2.71
N SER A 21 -4.44 17.46 2.74
CA SER A 21 -3.51 17.57 1.63
C SER A 21 -3.23 16.20 1.01
N VAL A 22 -3.09 16.18 -0.31
CA VAL A 22 -2.81 14.97 -1.11
C VAL A 22 -1.57 15.21 -1.95
N HIS A 23 -0.53 14.42 -1.72
CA HIS A 23 0.74 14.54 -2.44
C HIS A 23 1.03 13.26 -3.22
N ASP A 24 1.53 13.41 -4.43
CA ASP A 24 2.17 12.34 -5.20
C ASP A 24 3.58 12.12 -4.66
N TYR A 25 3.88 10.89 -4.32
CA TYR A 25 5.17 10.45 -3.85
C TYR A 25 5.80 9.52 -4.89
N CYS A 26 7.05 9.79 -5.25
CA CYS A 26 7.82 8.96 -6.17
C CYS A 26 9.24 8.80 -5.64
N CYS A 27 9.66 7.55 -5.51
CA CYS A 27 11.02 7.15 -5.14
C CYS A 27 11.66 6.38 -6.31
N HIS A 28 12.85 6.80 -6.70
CA HIS A 28 13.64 6.17 -7.77
C HIS A 28 14.81 5.35 -7.24
N ILE A 29 14.86 5.13 -5.91
CA ILE A 29 15.93 4.33 -5.30
C ILE A 29 15.76 2.88 -5.75
N GLU A 30 16.82 2.35 -6.35
CA GLU A 30 16.94 0.95 -6.68
C GLU A 30 17.17 0.09 -5.43
N GLN A 31 17.17 -1.22 -5.58
CA GLN A 31 17.32 -2.19 -4.49
C GLN A 31 18.47 -1.83 -3.55
N GLY A 32 18.17 -1.71 -2.26
CA GLY A 32 19.14 -1.36 -1.23
C GLY A 32 18.71 -1.76 0.17
N GLY A 33 19.70 -1.92 1.04
CA GLY A 33 19.49 -2.14 2.48
C GLY A 33 18.90 -0.90 3.18
N PRO A 34 18.63 -0.99 4.50
CA PRO A 34 18.08 0.12 5.26
C PRO A 34 18.92 1.39 5.16
N GLY A 35 18.30 2.48 4.77
CA GLY A 35 18.90 3.80 4.68
C GLY A 35 19.18 4.44 6.05
N SER A 36 19.40 5.76 6.07
CA SER A 36 19.49 6.54 7.31
C SER A 36 18.16 6.55 8.05
N GLU A 37 18.22 6.91 9.31
CA GLU A 37 17.01 7.12 10.11
C GLU A 37 16.26 8.36 9.63
N GLU A 38 14.95 8.23 9.53
CA GLU A 38 14.00 9.25 9.11
C GLU A 38 13.00 9.49 10.25
N ILE A 39 12.41 10.68 10.29
CA ILE A 39 11.38 11.06 11.26
C ILE A 39 10.16 11.54 10.48
N SER A 40 8.98 11.05 10.85
CA SER A 40 7.72 11.58 10.30
C SER A 40 7.36 12.90 10.92
N ASP A 41 7.14 13.92 10.12
CA ASP A 41 6.77 15.27 10.56
C ASP A 41 5.27 15.44 10.84
N ALA A 42 4.45 14.50 10.35
CA ALA A 42 3.01 14.51 10.47
C ALA A 42 2.42 13.10 10.62
N ASN A 43 1.13 13.04 10.94
CA ASN A 43 0.34 11.80 10.83
C ASN A 43 -0.08 11.63 9.38
N ASN A 44 0.63 10.75 8.66
CA ASN A 44 0.42 10.50 7.24
C ASN A 44 -0.16 9.12 6.97
N ILE A 45 -1.02 9.03 5.97
CA ILE A 45 -1.56 7.78 5.43
C ILE A 45 -1.08 7.67 4.00
N VAL A 46 -0.36 6.59 3.69
CA VAL A 46 0.20 6.36 2.35
C VAL A 46 -0.50 5.18 1.69
N LEU A 47 -1.02 5.41 0.51
CA LEU A 47 -1.55 4.38 -0.38
C LEU A 47 -0.57 4.18 -1.53
N MET A 48 0.03 2.98 -1.59
CA MET A 48 0.98 2.64 -2.64
C MET A 48 0.25 2.43 -3.97
N ARG A 49 0.86 2.92 -5.07
CA ARG A 49 0.38 2.73 -6.44
C ARG A 49 1.26 1.80 -7.25
N HIS A 50 2.55 1.80 -6.95
CA HIS A 50 3.55 0.99 -7.63
C HIS A 50 4.69 0.64 -6.68
N GLY A 51 5.35 -0.50 -6.92
CA GLY A 51 6.51 -0.93 -6.16
C GLY A 51 6.21 -1.33 -4.71
N ALA A 52 7.25 -1.39 -3.92
CA ALA A 52 7.19 -1.68 -2.50
C ALA A 52 8.43 -1.16 -1.78
N PHE A 53 8.25 -0.78 -0.51
CA PHE A 53 9.35 -0.52 0.41
C PHE A 53 9.15 -1.26 1.73
N SER A 54 10.22 -1.44 2.49
CA SER A 54 10.17 -1.99 3.84
C SER A 54 10.56 -0.93 4.86
N ARG A 55 9.73 -0.78 5.91
CA ARG A 55 10.03 0.09 7.06
C ARG A 55 10.55 -0.73 8.20
N HIS A 56 11.61 -0.24 8.82
CA HIS A 56 12.30 -0.88 9.92
C HIS A 56 12.16 -0.05 11.20
N PHE A 57 11.66 -0.67 12.27
CA PHE A 57 11.48 -0.10 13.61
C PHE A 57 12.21 -0.99 14.62
N GLY A 58 13.43 -0.70 14.94
CA GLY A 58 14.27 -1.57 15.76
C GLY A 58 14.39 -2.97 15.14
N ARG A 59 13.76 -3.98 15.76
CA ARG A 59 13.72 -5.36 15.25
C ARG A 59 12.53 -5.70 14.38
N ARG A 60 11.55 -4.82 14.27
CA ARG A 60 10.36 -5.04 13.44
C ARG A 60 10.56 -4.50 12.05
N THR A 61 10.16 -5.27 11.06
CA THR A 61 10.09 -4.84 9.66
C THR A 61 8.66 -5.02 9.18
N ILE A 62 8.15 -4.06 8.46
CA ILE A 62 6.87 -4.13 7.75
C ILE A 62 7.10 -3.82 6.28
N THR A 63 6.36 -4.51 5.42
CA THR A 63 6.41 -4.28 3.97
C THR A 63 5.21 -3.47 3.55
N ALA A 64 5.47 -2.33 2.93
CA ALA A 64 4.50 -1.47 2.29
C ALA A 64 4.43 -1.83 0.80
N ASP A 65 3.29 -2.23 0.31
CA ASP A 65 3.01 -2.49 -1.10
C ASP A 65 1.60 -2.06 -1.47
N VAL A 66 1.22 -2.23 -2.72
CA VAL A 66 -0.07 -1.77 -3.26
C VAL A 66 -1.31 -2.43 -2.63
N ASN A 67 -1.15 -3.50 -1.86
CA ASN A 67 -2.25 -4.18 -1.16
C ASN A 67 -2.52 -3.60 0.23
N GLN A 68 -1.76 -2.57 0.64
CA GLN A 68 -1.83 -2.03 1.98
C GLN A 68 -1.89 -0.51 2.01
N ALA A 69 -2.58 0.02 3.01
CA ALA A 69 -2.37 1.38 3.51
C ALA A 69 -1.26 1.35 4.55
N VAL A 70 -0.43 2.38 4.57
CA VAL A 70 0.69 2.54 5.51
C VAL A 70 0.47 3.79 6.35
N PHE A 71 0.61 3.65 7.65
CA PHE A 71 0.37 4.73 8.61
C PHE A 71 1.68 5.20 9.23
N PHE A 72 1.92 6.49 9.14
CA PHE A 72 3.06 7.16 9.73
C PHE A 72 2.57 8.05 10.86
N SER A 73 2.95 7.75 12.09
CA SER A 73 2.65 8.60 13.22
C SER A 73 3.69 9.72 13.31
N ARG A 74 3.26 10.93 13.64
CA ARG A 74 4.14 12.06 13.91
C ARG A 74 5.22 11.68 14.91
N ASP A 75 6.41 12.20 14.72
CA ASP A 75 7.61 12.02 15.55
C ASP A 75 8.09 10.55 15.65
N SER A 76 7.51 9.63 14.85
CA SER A 76 8.01 8.25 14.78
C SER A 76 9.27 8.17 13.93
N THR A 77 10.29 7.48 14.45
CA THR A 77 11.54 7.19 13.74
C THR A 77 11.50 5.85 13.05
N TYR A 78 12.07 5.76 11.86
CA TYR A 78 12.13 4.54 11.06
C TYR A 78 13.30 4.62 10.06
N ARG A 79 13.59 3.47 9.44
CA ARG A 79 14.47 3.40 8.26
C ARG A 79 13.72 2.73 7.13
N VAL A 80 14.08 3.06 5.89
CA VAL A 80 13.46 2.47 4.69
C VAL A 80 14.50 1.67 3.91
N SER A 81 14.09 0.52 3.38
CA SER A 81 14.81 -0.25 2.38
C SER A 81 13.89 -0.60 1.21
N HIS A 82 14.49 -0.78 0.04
CA HIS A 82 13.77 -1.05 -1.20
C HIS A 82 14.03 -2.50 -1.63
N PRO A 83 13.01 -3.39 -1.58
CA PRO A 83 13.20 -4.80 -1.91
C PRO A 83 13.21 -5.10 -3.41
N ALA A 84 12.80 -4.15 -4.25
CA ALA A 84 12.69 -4.29 -5.70
C ALA A 84 13.41 -3.17 -6.44
N ASP A 85 13.91 -3.46 -7.64
CA ASP A 85 14.67 -2.52 -8.49
C ASP A 85 13.79 -1.57 -9.32
N CYS A 86 12.49 -1.47 -9.01
CA CYS A 86 11.55 -0.69 -9.82
C CYS A 86 11.20 0.68 -9.24
N GLY A 87 11.82 1.06 -8.12
CA GLY A 87 11.38 2.19 -7.34
C GLY A 87 9.98 1.98 -6.74
N ASP A 88 9.45 2.98 -6.11
CA ASP A 88 8.08 2.93 -5.60
C ASP A 88 7.35 4.27 -5.74
N ARG A 89 6.03 4.20 -5.86
CA ARG A 89 5.14 5.36 -5.99
C ARG A 89 3.93 5.18 -5.08
N GLY A 90 3.52 6.28 -4.48
CA GLY A 90 2.35 6.29 -3.62
C GLY A 90 1.68 7.66 -3.60
N THR A 91 0.60 7.73 -2.86
CA THR A 91 -0.10 8.98 -2.55
C THR A 91 -0.10 9.16 -1.05
N VAL A 92 0.36 10.29 -0.60
CA VAL A 92 0.40 10.68 0.81
C VAL A 92 -0.83 11.54 1.11
N PHE A 93 -1.62 11.11 2.08
CA PHE A 93 -2.74 11.86 2.63
C PHE A 93 -2.35 12.38 4.00
N THR A 94 -2.38 13.70 4.18
CA THR A 94 -2.21 14.35 5.48
C THR A 94 -3.52 15.03 5.83
N VAL A 95 -4.23 14.50 6.81
CA VAL A 95 -5.51 15.07 7.29
C VAL A 95 -5.23 15.98 8.47
N SER A 96 -5.95 17.11 8.55
CA SER A 96 -5.80 18.02 9.70
C SER A 96 -6.04 17.27 11.02
N PRO A 97 -5.25 17.51 12.09
CA PRO A 97 -5.29 16.70 13.31
C PRO A 97 -6.69 16.58 13.93
N ARG A 98 -7.47 17.67 13.90
CA ARG A 98 -8.84 17.67 14.41
C ARG A 98 -9.73 16.69 13.64
N VAL A 99 -9.73 16.77 12.31
CA VAL A 99 -10.58 15.93 11.46
C VAL A 99 -10.14 14.48 11.54
N LEU A 100 -8.83 14.21 11.55
CA LEU A 100 -8.30 12.86 11.72
C LEU A 100 -8.75 12.24 13.05
N ASN A 101 -8.64 13.00 14.14
CA ASN A 101 -9.09 12.52 15.45
C ASN A 101 -10.62 12.31 15.52
N ASP A 102 -11.41 13.14 14.83
CA ASP A 102 -12.86 12.94 14.74
C ASP A 102 -13.18 11.62 14.01
N ILE A 103 -12.49 11.29 12.92
CA ILE A 103 -12.65 10.01 12.21
C ILE A 103 -12.22 8.83 13.11
N VAL A 104 -11.05 8.93 13.74
CA VAL A 104 -10.53 7.84 14.58
C VAL A 104 -11.39 7.62 15.82
N ARG A 105 -11.97 8.66 16.40
CA ARG A 105 -12.85 8.58 17.60
C ARG A 105 -14.08 7.71 17.35
N GLU A 106 -14.62 7.69 16.14
CA GLU A 106 -15.73 6.81 15.78
C GLU A 106 -15.34 5.33 15.81
N LEU A 107 -14.05 5.03 15.61
CA LEU A 107 -13.51 3.66 15.57
C LEU A 107 -12.85 3.24 16.90
N ASP A 108 -12.18 4.18 17.58
CA ASP A 108 -11.50 3.99 18.85
C ASP A 108 -11.58 5.27 19.70
N PRO A 109 -12.56 5.37 20.61
CA PRO A 109 -12.72 6.56 21.47
C PRO A 109 -11.49 6.85 22.35
N SER A 110 -10.59 5.89 22.58
CA SER A 110 -9.38 6.11 23.36
C SER A 110 -8.35 7.03 22.68
N VAL A 111 -8.60 7.48 21.45
CA VAL A 111 -7.78 8.50 20.78
C VAL A 111 -7.76 9.80 21.55
N ASP A 112 -8.81 10.12 22.32
CA ASP A 112 -8.88 11.32 23.15
C ASP A 112 -7.83 11.36 24.27
N GLU A 113 -7.32 10.20 24.69
CA GLU A 113 -6.22 10.08 25.66
C GLU A 113 -4.85 10.36 25.02
N HIS A 114 -4.72 10.12 23.72
CA HIS A 114 -3.47 10.27 22.96
C HIS A 114 -3.71 10.89 21.58
N PRO A 115 -4.21 12.13 21.47
CA PRO A 115 -4.64 12.73 20.21
C PRO A 115 -3.49 12.95 19.21
N ASP A 116 -2.24 12.99 19.66
CA ASP A 116 -1.06 13.14 18.81
C ASP A 116 -0.63 11.80 18.17
N GLN A 117 -1.15 10.67 18.67
CA GLN A 117 -0.85 9.32 18.18
C GLN A 117 -2.11 8.55 17.79
N PRO A 118 -2.83 8.99 16.74
CA PRO A 118 -4.11 8.40 16.36
C PRO A 118 -3.97 6.98 15.81
N PHE A 119 -2.79 6.59 15.33
CA PHE A 119 -2.57 5.26 14.75
C PHE A 119 -1.98 4.30 15.77
N ARG A 120 -2.65 3.17 15.99
CA ARG A 120 -2.17 2.07 16.84
C ARG A 120 -1.63 0.89 16.03
N PHE A 121 -1.41 1.09 14.73
CA PHE A 121 -0.94 0.11 13.76
C PHE A 121 -0.07 0.83 12.71
N PHE A 122 0.75 0.08 12.00
CA PHE A 122 1.64 0.62 10.97
C PHE A 122 1.11 0.37 9.56
N THR A 123 0.28 -0.65 9.38
CA THR A 123 -0.35 -0.99 8.09
C THR A 123 -1.77 -1.48 8.31
N GLY A 124 -2.59 -1.35 7.26
CA GLY A 124 -3.92 -1.91 7.17
C GLY A 124 -4.19 -2.42 5.76
N PRO A 125 -5.19 -3.31 5.57
CA PRO A 125 -5.54 -3.76 4.22
C PRO A 125 -6.06 -2.58 3.40
N CYS A 126 -5.64 -2.52 2.14
CA CYS A 126 -6.24 -1.69 1.11
C CYS A 126 -6.99 -2.64 0.17
N ASP A 127 -8.31 -2.66 0.22
CA ASP A 127 -9.08 -3.51 -0.68
C ASP A 127 -9.11 -2.93 -2.11
N SER A 128 -9.65 -3.69 -3.06
CA SER A 128 -9.65 -3.29 -4.46
C SER A 128 -10.61 -2.14 -4.76
N SER A 129 -11.65 -1.95 -3.96
CA SER A 129 -12.58 -0.83 -4.12
C SER A 129 -11.94 0.48 -3.65
N VAL A 130 -11.22 0.44 -2.53
CA VAL A 130 -10.43 1.57 -2.02
C VAL A 130 -9.31 1.91 -3.00
N PHE A 131 -8.54 0.90 -3.46
CA PHE A 131 -7.47 1.10 -4.42
C PHE A 131 -7.99 1.73 -5.73
N TRP A 132 -9.14 1.26 -6.21
CA TRP A 132 -9.78 1.81 -7.40
C TRP A 132 -10.18 3.28 -7.23
N ARG A 133 -10.92 3.63 -6.17
CA ARG A 133 -11.33 5.01 -5.89
C ARG A 133 -10.13 5.94 -5.67
N HIS A 134 -9.08 5.43 -5.01
CA HIS A 134 -7.81 6.14 -4.87
C HIS A 134 -7.21 6.49 -6.26
N ARG A 135 -7.20 5.52 -7.18
CA ARG A 135 -6.71 5.77 -8.55
C ARG A 135 -7.55 6.80 -9.30
N GLU A 136 -8.87 6.73 -9.17
CA GLU A 136 -9.79 7.73 -9.76
C GLU A 136 -9.54 9.14 -9.18
N LEU A 137 -9.34 9.25 -7.86
CA LEU A 137 -8.99 10.52 -7.22
C LEU A 137 -7.71 11.10 -7.82
N VAL A 138 -6.62 10.33 -7.80
CA VAL A 138 -5.32 10.80 -8.32
C VAL A 138 -5.43 11.22 -9.78
N GLN A 139 -6.03 10.39 -10.63
CA GLN A 139 -6.21 10.68 -12.05
C GLN A 139 -6.98 11.98 -12.31
N ARG A 140 -8.01 12.23 -11.50
CA ARG A 140 -8.82 13.45 -11.63
C ARG A 140 -8.06 14.68 -11.13
N LEU A 141 -7.32 14.57 -10.03
CA LEU A 141 -6.48 15.65 -9.51
C LEU A 141 -5.33 16.01 -10.47
N GLU A 142 -4.78 15.03 -11.18
CA GLU A 142 -3.74 15.26 -12.20
C GLU A 142 -4.25 15.95 -13.47
N SER A 143 -5.54 15.84 -13.76
CA SER A 143 -6.16 16.33 -15.01
C SER A 143 -6.98 17.61 -14.85
N ALA A 144 -7.26 18.08 -13.63
CA ALA A 144 -8.21 19.16 -13.37
C ALA A 144 -7.53 20.51 -13.08
N ASP A 145 -8.08 21.57 -13.68
CA ASP A 145 -8.05 22.90 -13.05
C ASP A 145 -9.06 22.87 -11.90
N VAL A 146 -8.58 22.88 -10.66
CA VAL A 146 -9.41 22.68 -9.46
C VAL A 146 -10.35 23.87 -9.26
N ASN A 147 -11.58 23.73 -9.70
CA ASN A 147 -12.66 24.67 -9.38
C ASN A 147 -13.31 24.34 -8.00
N PRO A 148 -14.16 25.21 -7.41
CA PRO A 148 -14.75 24.98 -6.08
C PRO A 148 -15.53 23.67 -5.92
N LEU A 149 -16.19 23.18 -6.99
CA LEU A 149 -16.93 21.90 -6.94
C LEU A 149 -15.96 20.71 -6.95
N GLU A 150 -14.88 20.83 -7.70
CA GLU A 150 -13.78 19.85 -7.69
C GLU A 150 -13.10 19.79 -6.32
N ALA A 151 -12.90 20.96 -5.67
CA ALA A 151 -12.32 21.02 -4.33
C ALA A 151 -13.19 20.28 -3.29
N LEU A 152 -14.49 20.53 -3.28
CA LEU A 152 -15.42 19.81 -2.39
C LEU A 152 -15.42 18.30 -2.66
N TRP A 153 -15.45 17.92 -3.94
CA TRP A 153 -15.38 16.49 -4.32
C TRP A 153 -14.09 15.85 -3.87
N ALA A 154 -12.95 16.55 -4.01
CA ALA A 154 -11.63 16.07 -3.60
C ALA A 154 -11.56 15.86 -2.08
N ASP A 155 -12.03 16.86 -1.28
CA ASP A 155 -12.11 16.73 0.18
C ASP A 155 -12.93 15.52 0.60
N VAL A 156 -14.15 15.39 0.09
CA VAL A 156 -15.06 14.29 0.46
C VAL A 156 -14.46 12.94 0.06
N THR A 157 -13.90 12.84 -1.16
CA THR A 157 -13.34 11.57 -1.65
C THR A 157 -12.10 11.18 -0.86
N ALA A 158 -11.20 12.14 -0.58
CA ALA A 158 -10.00 11.88 0.22
C ALA A 158 -10.34 11.45 1.64
N LEU A 159 -11.29 12.12 2.30
CA LEU A 159 -11.72 11.75 3.65
C LEU A 159 -12.42 10.38 3.69
N GLN A 160 -13.23 10.04 2.69
CA GLN A 160 -13.82 8.72 2.60
C GLN A 160 -12.78 7.61 2.43
N LEU A 161 -11.76 7.84 1.58
CA LEU A 161 -10.65 6.89 1.42
C LEU A 161 -9.88 6.70 2.74
N VAL A 162 -9.60 7.79 3.43
CA VAL A 162 -8.94 7.75 4.75
C VAL A 162 -9.79 6.98 5.76
N ALA A 163 -11.09 7.25 5.85
CA ALA A 163 -12.00 6.55 6.76
C ALA A 163 -12.06 5.05 6.46
N ASP A 164 -12.18 4.65 5.20
CA ASP A 164 -12.26 3.25 4.80
C ASP A 164 -10.99 2.46 5.14
N VAL A 165 -9.80 3.04 4.92
CA VAL A 165 -8.55 2.33 5.27
C VAL A 165 -8.34 2.27 6.79
N LEU A 166 -8.76 3.29 7.53
CA LEU A 166 -8.74 3.27 9.00
C LEU A 166 -9.69 2.20 9.53
N GLU A 167 -10.94 2.17 9.08
CA GLU A 167 -11.91 1.15 9.48
C GLU A 167 -11.36 -0.27 9.20
N SER A 168 -10.84 -0.50 7.99
CA SER A 168 -10.24 -1.79 7.63
C SER A 168 -9.08 -2.17 8.55
N ALA A 169 -8.23 -1.21 8.94
CA ALA A 169 -7.11 -1.45 9.84
C ALA A 169 -7.56 -1.76 11.28
N PHE A 170 -8.57 -1.05 11.80
CA PHE A 170 -9.14 -1.31 13.13
C PHE A 170 -9.86 -2.65 13.20
N VAL A 171 -10.67 -3.00 12.19
CA VAL A 171 -11.33 -4.32 12.09
C VAL A 171 -10.30 -5.43 12.10
N ARG A 172 -9.22 -5.28 11.33
CA ARG A 172 -8.15 -6.27 11.30
C ARG A 172 -7.47 -6.43 12.66
N ARG A 173 -7.15 -5.33 13.34
CA ARG A 173 -6.57 -5.36 14.67
C ARG A 173 -7.46 -6.10 15.67
N GLY A 174 -8.77 -5.90 15.62
CA GLY A 174 -9.73 -6.63 16.48
C GLY A 174 -9.70 -8.14 16.26
N VAL A 175 -9.42 -8.61 15.05
CA VAL A 175 -9.25 -10.04 14.73
C VAL A 175 -7.92 -10.59 15.25
N GLU A 176 -6.86 -9.79 15.27
CA GLU A 176 -5.52 -10.20 15.73
C GLU A 176 -5.41 -10.30 17.26
N HIS A 177 -6.29 -9.64 18.01
CA HIS A 177 -6.28 -9.61 19.49
C HIS A 177 -6.77 -10.91 20.19
N LYS A 178 -6.98 -12.02 19.48
CA LYS A 178 -7.18 -13.31 20.15
C LYS A 178 -5.87 -13.76 20.81
N PRO A 179 -5.88 -14.12 22.12
CA PRO A 179 -4.65 -14.42 22.86
C PRO A 179 -3.89 -15.58 22.23
N ARG A 180 -2.73 -15.30 21.70
CA ARG A 180 -1.73 -16.26 21.21
C ARG A 180 -0.52 -16.21 22.12
N ARG A 181 0.21 -17.34 22.21
CA ARG A 181 1.53 -17.35 22.88
C ARG A 181 2.43 -16.31 22.20
N GLU A 182 2.87 -15.30 22.94
CA GLU A 182 3.53 -14.08 22.43
C GLU A 182 4.71 -14.36 21.47
N GLY A 183 5.56 -15.34 21.75
CA GLY A 183 6.71 -15.67 20.90
C GLY A 183 6.34 -16.22 19.51
N THR A 184 5.30 -17.03 19.41
CA THR A 184 4.86 -17.65 18.14
C THR A 184 4.15 -16.64 17.23
N GLY A 185 3.48 -15.66 17.81
CA GLY A 185 2.78 -14.61 17.05
C GLY A 185 3.75 -13.67 16.32
N ALA A 186 4.82 -13.24 17.00
CA ALA A 186 5.84 -12.37 16.42
C ALA A 186 6.59 -13.05 15.25
N ASP A 187 7.00 -14.31 15.41
CA ASP A 187 7.65 -15.12 14.37
C ASP A 187 6.74 -15.31 13.13
N HIS A 188 5.44 -15.53 13.35
CA HIS A 188 4.48 -15.63 12.25
C HIS A 188 4.31 -14.31 11.48
N ALA A 189 4.25 -13.18 12.18
CA ALA A 189 4.16 -11.87 11.56
C ALA A 189 5.43 -11.57 10.74
N GLU A 190 6.61 -11.81 11.31
CA GLU A 190 7.89 -11.62 10.63
C GLU A 190 8.00 -12.44 9.34
N ARG A 191 7.62 -13.72 9.38
CA ARG A 191 7.61 -14.58 8.19
C ARG A 191 6.61 -14.11 7.13
N ALA A 192 5.45 -13.62 7.54
CA ALA A 192 4.47 -13.07 6.61
C ALA A 192 4.99 -11.78 5.95
N GLU A 193 5.64 -10.91 6.72
CA GLU A 193 6.28 -9.69 6.16
C GLU A 193 7.41 -10.04 5.17
N ALA A 194 8.29 -10.99 5.53
CA ALA A 194 9.34 -11.48 4.64
C ALA A 194 8.74 -12.10 3.35
N ALA A 195 7.62 -12.81 3.45
CA ALA A 195 6.93 -13.35 2.28
C ALA A 195 6.34 -12.24 1.39
N LYS A 196 5.76 -11.18 1.97
CA LYS A 196 5.28 -10.02 1.20
C LYS A 196 6.44 -9.35 0.46
N THR A 197 7.55 -9.11 1.14
CA THR A 197 8.78 -8.56 0.54
C THR A 197 9.25 -9.41 -0.65
N TYR A 198 9.31 -10.74 -0.48
CA TYR A 198 9.70 -11.67 -1.54
C TYR A 198 8.75 -11.60 -2.74
N LEU A 199 7.44 -11.58 -2.48
CA LEU A 199 6.41 -11.51 -3.53
C LEU A 199 6.46 -10.17 -4.28
N ALA A 200 6.62 -9.06 -3.58
CA ALA A 200 6.72 -7.74 -4.19
C ALA A 200 7.95 -7.61 -5.10
N ALA A 201 9.11 -8.10 -4.63
CA ALA A 201 10.36 -8.07 -5.40
C ALA A 201 10.32 -8.95 -6.66
N ARG A 202 9.46 -9.98 -6.69
CA ARG A 202 9.40 -10.97 -7.78
C ARG A 202 8.01 -11.11 -8.40
N MET A 203 7.18 -10.07 -8.29
CA MET A 203 5.80 -10.16 -8.75
C MET A 203 5.67 -10.45 -10.25
N ASN A 204 6.65 -10.08 -11.05
CA ASN A 204 6.68 -10.30 -12.50
C ASN A 204 7.18 -11.69 -12.91
N GLU A 205 7.73 -12.45 -11.97
CA GLU A 205 8.30 -13.77 -12.21
C GLU A 205 7.27 -14.90 -11.98
N ARG A 206 7.59 -16.10 -12.42
CA ARG A 206 6.91 -17.30 -11.96
C ARG A 206 7.35 -17.61 -10.54
N VAL A 207 6.44 -17.41 -9.58
CA VAL A 207 6.68 -17.69 -8.17
C VAL A 207 5.86 -18.89 -7.73
N THR A 208 6.51 -19.87 -7.10
CA THR A 208 5.87 -21.04 -6.50
C THR A 208 5.77 -20.90 -4.99
N LEU A 209 4.78 -21.54 -4.37
CA LEU A 209 4.62 -21.55 -2.90
C LEU A 209 5.86 -22.13 -2.20
N ASP A 210 6.51 -23.11 -2.81
CA ASP A 210 7.72 -23.76 -2.26
C ASP A 210 8.92 -22.81 -2.24
N GLU A 211 9.09 -21.98 -3.26
CA GLU A 211 10.13 -20.94 -3.29
C GLU A 211 9.92 -19.89 -2.21
N VAL A 212 8.70 -19.38 -2.06
CA VAL A 212 8.39 -18.42 -1.00
C VAL A 212 8.61 -19.04 0.38
N ALA A 213 8.17 -20.29 0.58
CA ALA A 213 8.32 -20.99 1.85
C ALA A 213 9.80 -21.19 2.22
N ARG A 214 10.65 -21.58 1.26
CA ARG A 214 12.09 -21.68 1.46
C ARG A 214 12.73 -20.34 1.83
N ALA A 215 12.32 -19.27 1.14
CA ALA A 215 12.85 -17.92 1.40
C ALA A 215 12.56 -17.42 2.82
N VAL A 216 11.45 -17.88 3.44
CA VAL A 216 11.06 -17.47 4.81
C VAL A 216 11.27 -18.58 5.84
N HIS A 217 12.05 -19.61 5.51
CA HIS A 217 12.37 -20.73 6.40
C HIS A 217 11.12 -21.39 7.00
N ALA A 218 10.11 -21.68 6.17
CA ALA A 218 8.87 -22.33 6.56
C ALA A 218 8.55 -23.52 5.63
N SER A 219 7.70 -24.44 6.08
CA SER A 219 7.11 -25.40 5.13
C SER A 219 6.01 -24.71 4.31
N PRO A 220 5.72 -25.17 3.08
CA PRO A 220 4.65 -24.59 2.23
C PRO A 220 3.29 -24.54 2.92
N PHE A 221 2.93 -25.60 3.63
CA PHE A 221 1.68 -25.66 4.40
C PHE A 221 1.65 -24.63 5.56
N HIS A 222 2.75 -24.54 6.29
CA HIS A 222 2.86 -23.58 7.40
C HIS A 222 2.81 -22.13 6.88
N LEU A 223 3.55 -21.82 5.83
CA LEU A 223 3.52 -20.51 5.17
C LEU A 223 2.09 -20.17 4.72
N ALA A 224 1.42 -21.06 3.97
CA ALA A 224 0.07 -20.78 3.47
C ALA A 224 -0.89 -20.42 4.61
N ARG A 225 -0.81 -21.13 5.74
CA ARG A 225 -1.65 -20.88 6.92
C ARG A 225 -1.33 -19.55 7.60
N ILE A 226 -0.05 -19.29 7.90
CA ILE A 226 0.32 -18.05 8.62
C ILE A 226 0.10 -16.83 7.73
N PHE A 227 0.43 -16.91 6.43
CA PHE A 227 0.25 -15.81 5.50
C PHE A 227 -1.22 -15.41 5.40
N GLN A 228 -2.13 -16.37 5.19
CA GLN A 228 -3.57 -16.08 5.15
C GLN A 228 -4.09 -15.53 6.49
N GLN A 229 -3.56 -15.98 7.61
CA GLN A 229 -3.92 -15.44 8.93
C GLN A 229 -3.44 -14.00 9.10
N GLN A 230 -2.24 -13.67 8.61
CA GLN A 230 -1.62 -12.35 8.75
C GLN A 230 -2.11 -11.36 7.69
N THR A 231 -2.42 -11.78 6.47
CA THR A 231 -2.83 -10.91 5.37
C THR A 231 -4.34 -10.91 5.08
N GLY A 232 -5.06 -11.92 5.57
CA GLY A 232 -6.48 -12.13 5.27
C GLY A 232 -6.74 -12.84 3.93
N VAL A 233 -5.72 -12.97 3.06
CA VAL A 233 -5.83 -13.58 1.74
C VAL A 233 -4.76 -14.64 1.49
N PRO A 234 -5.04 -15.67 0.68
CA PRO A 234 -4.02 -16.66 0.30
C PRO A 234 -2.86 -16.04 -0.49
N VAL A 235 -1.67 -16.63 -0.40
CA VAL A 235 -0.44 -16.19 -1.08
C VAL A 235 -0.66 -15.92 -2.57
N HIS A 236 -1.29 -16.84 -3.30
CA HIS A 236 -1.52 -16.69 -4.74
C HIS A 236 -2.46 -15.52 -5.09
N ARG A 237 -3.49 -15.27 -4.24
CA ARG A 237 -4.39 -14.14 -4.44
C ARG A 237 -3.68 -12.82 -4.18
N TYR A 238 -2.86 -12.77 -3.15
CA TYR A 238 -2.03 -11.60 -2.83
C TYR A 238 -1.11 -11.23 -4.01
N LEU A 239 -0.40 -12.21 -4.57
CA LEU A 239 0.44 -12.00 -5.76
C LEU A 239 -0.37 -11.54 -6.98
N THR A 240 -1.55 -12.14 -7.20
CA THR A 240 -2.45 -11.71 -8.28
C THR A 240 -2.88 -10.26 -8.12
N GLN A 241 -3.21 -9.83 -6.91
CA GLN A 241 -3.58 -8.45 -6.61
C GLN A 241 -2.42 -7.49 -6.86
N LEU A 242 -1.17 -7.82 -6.45
CA LEU A 242 0.01 -7.03 -6.78
C LEU A 242 0.12 -6.77 -8.29
N ARG A 243 0.01 -7.82 -9.10
CA ARG A 243 0.09 -7.76 -10.57
C ARG A 243 -1.03 -6.93 -11.19
N LEU A 244 -2.26 -7.17 -10.75
CA LEU A 244 -3.43 -6.45 -11.27
C LEU A 244 -3.37 -4.96 -10.95
N ARG A 245 -2.92 -4.60 -9.77
CA ARG A 245 -2.77 -3.20 -9.36
C ARG A 245 -1.62 -2.51 -10.09
N ALA A 246 -0.50 -3.19 -10.29
CA ALA A 246 0.58 -2.70 -11.13
C ALA A 246 0.13 -2.46 -12.58
N SER A 247 -0.80 -3.30 -13.10
CA SER A 247 -1.35 -3.10 -14.44
C SER A 247 -2.12 -1.79 -14.61
N LEU A 248 -2.77 -1.29 -13.56
CA LEU A 248 -3.53 -0.03 -13.62
C LEU A 248 -2.62 1.18 -13.85
N GLU A 249 -1.41 1.19 -13.27
CA GLU A 249 -0.42 2.23 -13.56
C GLU A 249 0.00 2.19 -15.03
N ARG A 250 0.36 1.01 -15.52
CA ARG A 250 0.79 0.82 -16.92
C ARG A 250 -0.32 1.17 -17.93
N LEU A 251 -1.59 0.86 -17.59
CA LEU A 251 -2.75 1.25 -18.41
C LEU A 251 -2.95 2.78 -18.41
N ALA A 252 -2.77 3.43 -17.27
CA ALA A 252 -2.84 4.89 -17.16
C ALA A 252 -1.70 5.59 -17.92
N GLU A 253 -0.52 4.99 -17.96
CA GLU A 253 0.65 5.43 -18.74
C GLU A 253 0.50 5.17 -20.25
N GLY A 254 -0.60 4.55 -20.71
CA GLY A 254 -0.92 4.35 -22.11
C GLY A 254 -0.45 3.02 -22.69
N ALA A 255 -0.24 1.99 -21.88
CA ALA A 255 0.10 0.66 -22.39
C ALA A 255 -0.93 0.18 -23.42
N SER A 256 -0.50 0.02 -24.68
CA SER A 256 -1.37 -0.32 -25.81
C SER A 256 -1.47 -1.83 -26.05
N ASP A 257 -0.40 -2.57 -25.83
CA ASP A 257 -0.38 -4.03 -26.00
C ASP A 257 -0.71 -4.73 -24.68
N LEU A 258 -1.97 -5.13 -24.53
CA LEU A 258 -2.46 -5.84 -23.35
C LEU A 258 -1.90 -7.26 -23.23
N THR A 259 -1.46 -7.86 -24.34
CA THR A 259 -0.85 -9.19 -24.33
C THR A 259 0.57 -9.12 -23.78
N ALA A 260 1.35 -8.18 -24.26
CA ALA A 260 2.68 -7.90 -23.73
C ALA A 260 2.60 -7.54 -22.24
N LEU A 261 1.71 -6.62 -21.86
CA LEU A 261 1.49 -6.23 -20.47
C LEU A 261 1.16 -7.41 -19.56
N ALA A 262 0.27 -8.31 -20.00
CA ALA A 262 -0.08 -9.51 -19.23
C ALA A 262 1.14 -10.39 -18.96
N LEU A 263 1.96 -10.64 -19.99
CA LEU A 263 3.16 -11.48 -19.87
C LEU A 263 4.24 -10.80 -19.01
N GLU A 264 4.47 -9.50 -19.19
CA GLU A 264 5.40 -8.71 -18.37
C GLU A 264 5.04 -8.74 -16.88
N LEU A 265 3.75 -8.74 -16.55
CA LEU A 265 3.25 -8.83 -15.18
C LEU A 265 3.16 -10.28 -14.67
N GLY A 266 3.70 -11.25 -15.39
CA GLY A 266 3.79 -12.65 -14.96
C GLY A 266 2.48 -13.45 -15.06
N PHE A 267 1.48 -12.98 -15.83
CA PHE A 267 0.31 -13.81 -16.17
C PHE A 267 0.67 -14.83 -17.25
N SER A 268 0.01 -15.98 -17.22
CA SER A 268 0.26 -17.05 -18.19
C SER A 268 -0.28 -16.74 -19.59
N SER A 269 -1.26 -15.84 -19.71
CA SER A 269 -1.87 -15.42 -20.97
C SER A 269 -2.68 -14.13 -20.80
N HIS A 270 -2.97 -13.47 -21.93
CA HIS A 270 -3.89 -12.33 -22.00
C HIS A 270 -5.29 -12.67 -21.45
N SER A 271 -5.82 -13.87 -21.77
CA SER A 271 -7.13 -14.31 -21.27
C SER A 271 -7.14 -14.42 -19.73
N HIS A 272 -6.11 -15.06 -19.16
CA HIS A 272 -5.98 -15.19 -17.71
C HIS A 272 -5.91 -13.80 -17.02
N PHE A 273 -5.12 -12.87 -17.59
CA PHE A 273 -5.07 -11.49 -17.12
C PHE A 273 -6.43 -10.80 -17.18
N THR A 274 -7.10 -10.86 -18.34
CA THR A 274 -8.40 -10.18 -18.55
C THR A 274 -9.48 -10.72 -17.62
N ASP A 275 -9.55 -12.02 -17.40
CA ASP A 275 -10.51 -12.65 -16.50
C ASP A 275 -10.24 -12.31 -15.04
N ALA A 276 -8.96 -12.31 -14.63
CA ALA A 276 -8.57 -11.91 -13.29
C ALA A 276 -8.87 -10.42 -13.05
N PHE A 277 -8.55 -9.57 -14.02
CA PHE A 277 -8.80 -8.12 -13.94
C PHE A 277 -10.29 -7.80 -13.83
N ARG A 278 -11.13 -8.41 -14.70
CA ARG A 278 -12.59 -8.22 -14.64
C ARG A 278 -13.17 -8.70 -13.32
N ARG A 279 -12.68 -9.80 -12.78
CA ARG A 279 -13.12 -10.35 -11.48
C ARG A 279 -12.77 -9.44 -10.32
N GLU A 280 -11.63 -8.77 -10.38
CA GLU A 280 -11.13 -7.88 -9.32
C GLU A 280 -11.76 -6.48 -9.40
N PHE A 281 -11.87 -5.90 -10.60
CA PHE A 281 -12.28 -4.50 -10.81
C PHE A 281 -13.66 -4.33 -11.49
N GLY A 282 -14.33 -5.40 -11.86
CA GLY A 282 -15.65 -5.34 -12.51
C GLY A 282 -15.65 -4.88 -13.98
N LYS A 283 -14.49 -4.46 -14.52
CA LYS A 283 -14.29 -3.98 -15.89
C LYS A 283 -13.13 -4.71 -16.56
N SER A 284 -13.06 -4.69 -17.88
CA SER A 284 -11.92 -5.26 -18.60
C SER A 284 -10.76 -4.26 -18.70
N PRO A 285 -9.51 -4.74 -18.88
CA PRO A 285 -8.37 -3.85 -19.08
C PRO A 285 -8.53 -2.90 -20.28
N SER A 286 -9.21 -3.34 -21.35
CA SER A 286 -9.47 -2.54 -22.54
C SER A 286 -10.45 -1.40 -22.30
N GLU A 287 -11.43 -1.56 -21.39
CA GLU A 287 -12.35 -0.50 -20.97
C GLU A 287 -11.67 0.55 -20.11
N MET A 288 -10.52 0.20 -19.52
CA MET A 288 -9.74 1.07 -18.64
C MET A 288 -8.66 1.87 -19.36
N ARG A 289 -8.32 1.46 -20.56
CA ARG A 289 -7.35 2.15 -21.39
C ARG A 289 -7.91 3.50 -21.82
N ARG A 290 -7.21 4.60 -21.55
CA ARG A 290 -7.56 5.93 -22.08
C ARG A 290 -7.67 5.86 -23.61
N LYS A 291 -8.78 6.40 -24.15
CA LYS A 291 -8.89 6.72 -25.58
C LYS A 291 -8.04 7.93 -25.89
#